data_c1cad64646c045f76a09dedbd444b809
#
_entry.id   c1cad64646c045f76a09dedbd444b809
#
_cell.length_a   1.000
_cell.length_b   1.000
_cell.length_c   1.000
_cell.angle_alpha   90.00
_cell.angle_beta   90.00
_cell.angle_gamma   90.00
#
_symmetry.space_group_name_H-M   'P 1'
#
loop_
_entity.id
_entity.type
_entity.pdbx_description
1 polymer ?
#
loop_
_entity_poly.entity_id
_entity_poly.type
_entity_poly.pdbx_seq_one_letter_code
_entity_poly.pdbx_strand_id
1 'polypeptide(L)'
;KYKASGVEWLGDVPEGWEVVPIKWLSPVKRGASPRPIDDPKYFDEEGEYAWVRIADVSACDGELRETTQRLSPLGSSLSVKISPGELFVSIAGTVGKPCISTIKACIHDGFVYFPTLKIEPRFLYRIFEGGVCYGGLGKWGTQLNLNTDTVGSIRVAVPPADELNQVLEFLDRETGKIDELVAEQRRLMELLKEKRQAVISHAVTKGLNPHAPMKPSGIEWLGDVPEHWSVGKCGFYLTILSGFAF
;
A
#
# COMPACT_ATOMS: atom_id res chain seq x y z
N LYS A 1 -4.68 -0.30 35.70
CA LYS A 1 -4.54 -1.75 35.92
C LYS A 1 -4.78 -2.51 34.65
N TYR A 2 -4.21 -3.72 34.53
CA TYR A 2 -4.31 -4.58 33.36
C TYR A 2 -4.92 -5.92 33.77
N LYS A 3 -5.57 -6.60 32.79
CA LYS A 3 -6.12 -7.95 32.92
C LYS A 3 -5.68 -8.79 31.71
N ALA A 4 -5.53 -10.10 31.90
CA ALA A 4 -5.24 -11.01 30.81
C ALA A 4 -6.41 -11.02 29.81
N SER A 5 -6.13 -10.80 28.52
CA SER A 5 -7.14 -10.82 27.45
C SER A 5 -7.62 -12.24 27.12
N GLY A 6 -6.80 -13.25 27.42
CA GLY A 6 -7.01 -14.63 26.97
C GLY A 6 -6.78 -14.81 25.45
N VAL A 7 -6.12 -13.85 24.79
CA VAL A 7 -5.79 -13.85 23.37
C VAL A 7 -4.29 -13.59 23.23
N GLU A 8 -3.57 -14.49 22.56
CA GLU A 8 -2.10 -14.48 22.50
C GLU A 8 -1.55 -13.15 21.93
N TRP A 9 -2.11 -12.68 20.81
CA TRP A 9 -1.60 -11.46 20.16
C TRP A 9 -1.94 -10.15 20.91
N LEU A 10 -2.95 -10.16 21.80
CA LEU A 10 -3.33 -9.01 22.62
C LEU A 10 -2.54 -8.95 23.93
N GLY A 11 -2.12 -10.10 24.48
CA GLY A 11 -1.52 -10.16 25.82
C GLY A 11 -2.46 -9.62 26.90
N ASP A 12 -1.94 -8.76 27.77
CA ASP A 12 -2.71 -8.07 28.79
C ASP A 12 -3.31 -6.76 28.23
N VAL A 13 -4.57 -6.49 28.60
CA VAL A 13 -5.33 -5.30 28.18
C VAL A 13 -5.77 -4.48 29.40
N PRO A 14 -6.02 -3.17 29.28
CA PRO A 14 -6.57 -2.37 30.37
C PRO A 14 -7.88 -2.97 30.93
N GLU A 15 -8.07 -2.91 32.25
CA GLU A 15 -9.26 -3.52 32.91
C GLU A 15 -10.60 -3.03 32.34
N GLY A 16 -10.66 -1.75 31.90
CA GLY A 16 -11.86 -1.14 31.30
C GLY A 16 -12.16 -1.55 29.86
N TRP A 17 -11.24 -2.25 29.20
CA TRP A 17 -11.45 -2.66 27.79
C TRP A 17 -12.20 -3.98 27.69
N GLU A 18 -13.10 -4.10 26.70
CA GLU A 18 -13.83 -5.33 26.42
C GLU A 18 -13.13 -6.13 25.32
N VAL A 19 -12.93 -7.44 25.56
CA VAL A 19 -12.36 -8.34 24.56
C VAL A 19 -13.47 -9.15 23.91
N VAL A 20 -13.79 -8.79 22.66
CA VAL A 20 -14.92 -9.36 21.92
C VAL A 20 -14.50 -9.85 20.54
N PRO A 21 -15.16 -10.88 19.98
CA PRO A 21 -14.95 -11.27 18.59
C PRO A 21 -15.58 -10.22 17.64
N ILE A 22 -14.96 -9.99 16.49
CA ILE A 22 -15.42 -9.00 15.50
C ILE A 22 -16.88 -9.22 15.10
N LYS A 23 -17.33 -10.49 15.01
CA LYS A 23 -18.73 -10.83 14.69
C LYS A 23 -19.78 -10.27 15.67
N TRP A 24 -19.37 -9.82 16.87
CA TRP A 24 -20.27 -9.14 17.81
C TRP A 24 -20.35 -7.64 17.55
N LEU A 25 -19.33 -7.09 16.91
CA LEU A 25 -19.29 -5.70 16.50
C LEU A 25 -19.99 -5.47 15.16
N SER A 26 -19.92 -6.44 14.25
CA SER A 26 -20.63 -6.46 12.97
C SER A 26 -20.67 -7.87 12.42
N PRO A 27 -21.76 -8.28 11.73
CA PRO A 27 -21.68 -9.43 10.83
C PRO A 27 -20.55 -9.21 9.82
N VAL A 28 -19.78 -10.25 9.55
CA VAL A 28 -18.76 -10.22 8.49
C VAL A 28 -19.37 -10.84 7.24
N LYS A 29 -19.47 -10.08 6.17
CA LYS A 29 -20.03 -10.53 4.90
C LYS A 29 -19.00 -10.47 3.79
N ARG A 30 -19.20 -11.28 2.76
CA ARG A 30 -18.35 -11.33 1.58
C ARG A 30 -18.92 -10.42 0.49
N GLY A 31 -18.04 -9.78 -0.29
CA GLY A 31 -18.42 -9.07 -1.51
C GLY A 31 -19.00 -10.01 -2.57
N ALA A 32 -19.50 -9.46 -3.65
CA ALA A 32 -20.08 -10.21 -4.77
C ALA A 32 -19.68 -9.62 -6.11
N SER A 33 -19.52 -10.50 -7.10
CA SER A 33 -19.19 -10.11 -8.47
C SER A 33 -20.33 -10.45 -9.42
N PRO A 34 -20.64 -9.59 -10.40
CA PRO A 34 -21.46 -10.01 -11.53
C PRO A 34 -20.80 -11.16 -12.29
N ARG A 35 -21.57 -12.01 -12.92
CA ARG A 35 -21.07 -13.17 -13.66
C ARG A 35 -21.65 -13.22 -15.08
N PRO A 36 -20.84 -13.49 -16.12
CA PRO A 36 -19.37 -13.59 -16.11
C PRO A 36 -18.75 -12.20 -15.85
N ILE A 37 -17.61 -12.17 -15.11
CA ILE A 37 -17.02 -10.93 -14.60
C ILE A 37 -16.49 -9.99 -15.71
N ASP A 38 -16.15 -10.53 -16.86
CA ASP A 38 -15.54 -9.79 -17.97
C ASP A 38 -16.59 -9.31 -19.01
N ASP A 39 -17.89 -9.48 -18.75
CA ASP A 39 -18.94 -9.03 -19.68
C ASP A 39 -19.02 -7.50 -19.69
N PRO A 40 -18.79 -6.83 -20.84
CA PRO A 40 -18.77 -5.37 -20.95
C PRO A 40 -20.05 -4.67 -20.46
N LYS A 41 -21.20 -5.35 -20.49
CA LYS A 41 -22.49 -4.78 -20.03
C LYS A 41 -22.51 -4.38 -18.55
N TYR A 42 -21.56 -4.90 -17.75
CA TYR A 42 -21.46 -4.58 -16.33
C TYR A 42 -20.60 -3.36 -16.03
N PHE A 43 -19.91 -2.81 -17.04
CA PHE A 43 -19.00 -1.68 -16.89
C PHE A 43 -19.55 -0.44 -17.61
N ASP A 44 -19.26 0.73 -17.05
CA ASP A 44 -19.62 2.03 -17.58
C ASP A 44 -18.68 3.07 -16.98
N GLU A 45 -17.94 3.80 -17.81
CA GLU A 45 -16.97 4.82 -17.36
C GLU A 45 -17.65 5.93 -16.56
N GLU A 46 -18.90 6.26 -16.85
CA GLU A 46 -19.74 7.24 -16.15
C GLU A 46 -20.57 6.63 -15.00
N GLY A 47 -20.36 5.35 -14.72
CA GLY A 47 -21.09 4.62 -13.68
C GLY A 47 -20.94 5.26 -12.30
N GLU A 48 -22.00 5.23 -11.48
CA GLU A 48 -21.99 5.82 -10.12
C GLU A 48 -21.02 5.14 -9.16
N TYR A 49 -20.83 3.82 -9.30
CA TYR A 49 -20.06 3.01 -8.36
C TYR A 49 -18.72 2.59 -8.97
N ALA A 50 -17.63 2.90 -8.27
CA ALA A 50 -16.31 2.41 -8.59
C ALA A 50 -16.22 0.89 -8.41
N TRP A 51 -15.53 0.17 -9.31
CA TRP A 51 -15.28 -1.27 -9.18
C TRP A 51 -13.94 -1.52 -8.52
N VAL A 52 -13.96 -2.05 -7.30
CA VAL A 52 -12.75 -2.27 -6.51
C VAL A 52 -12.10 -3.60 -6.88
N ARG A 53 -10.86 -3.54 -7.33
CA ARG A 53 -9.99 -4.67 -7.58
C ARG A 53 -8.91 -4.80 -6.49
N ILE A 54 -8.33 -6.00 -6.37
CA ILE A 54 -7.20 -6.22 -5.45
C ILE A 54 -6.01 -5.29 -5.76
N ALA A 55 -5.77 -5.00 -7.05
CA ALA A 55 -4.71 -4.09 -7.46
C ALA A 55 -4.91 -2.66 -6.93
N ASP A 56 -6.16 -2.15 -6.96
CA ASP A 56 -6.50 -0.82 -6.46
C ASP A 56 -6.22 -0.72 -4.95
N VAL A 57 -6.64 -1.75 -4.19
CA VAL A 57 -6.37 -1.82 -2.75
C VAL A 57 -4.88 -2.02 -2.46
N SER A 58 -4.16 -2.78 -3.29
CA SER A 58 -2.72 -2.96 -3.11
C SER A 58 -1.93 -1.67 -3.34
N ALA A 59 -2.39 -0.82 -4.24
CA ALA A 59 -1.75 0.45 -4.60
C ALA A 59 -2.11 1.61 -3.64
N CYS A 60 -3.28 1.55 -2.95
CA CYS A 60 -3.70 2.62 -2.06
C CYS A 60 -2.99 2.61 -0.70
N ASP A 61 -2.99 3.74 -0.02
CA ASP A 61 -2.42 3.99 1.31
C ASP A 61 -3.38 3.68 2.46
N GLY A 62 -4.41 2.87 2.21
CA GLY A 62 -5.45 2.50 3.17
C GLY A 62 -6.77 3.22 2.94
N GLU A 63 -6.80 4.27 2.13
CA GLU A 63 -8.02 4.94 1.68
C GLU A 63 -8.24 4.74 0.18
N LEU A 64 -9.41 4.24 -0.18
CA LEU A 64 -9.80 4.09 -1.58
C LEU A 64 -10.40 5.41 -2.12
N ARG A 65 -9.61 6.15 -2.91
CA ARG A 65 -10.01 7.42 -3.49
C ARG A 65 -10.48 7.31 -4.94
N GLU A 66 -9.97 6.30 -5.66
CA GLU A 66 -10.29 6.05 -7.07
C GLU A 66 -10.09 4.58 -7.43
N THR A 67 -10.64 4.15 -8.57
CA THR A 67 -10.41 2.84 -9.16
C THR A 67 -10.25 2.97 -10.68
N THR A 68 -9.67 1.96 -11.30
CA THR A 68 -9.46 1.93 -12.75
C THR A 68 -10.76 1.73 -13.54
N GLN A 69 -11.81 1.23 -12.93
CA GLN A 69 -13.09 0.92 -13.60
C GLN A 69 -14.28 1.29 -12.73
N ARG A 70 -15.41 1.49 -13.38
CA ARG A 70 -16.70 1.72 -12.74
C ARG A 70 -17.75 0.74 -13.26
N LEU A 71 -18.77 0.49 -12.47
CA LEU A 71 -19.85 -0.42 -12.82
C LEU A 71 -21.05 0.31 -13.39
N SER A 72 -21.68 -0.28 -14.40
CA SER A 72 -22.99 0.12 -14.88
C SER A 72 -24.06 -0.08 -13.78
N PRO A 73 -25.26 0.50 -13.92
CA PRO A 73 -26.36 0.24 -13.01
C PRO A 73 -26.68 -1.27 -12.85
N LEU A 74 -26.58 -2.03 -13.92
CA LEU A 74 -26.74 -3.49 -13.89
C LEU A 74 -25.61 -4.16 -13.10
N GLY A 75 -24.34 -3.81 -13.38
CA GLY A 75 -23.19 -4.36 -12.69
C GLY A 75 -23.22 -4.09 -11.18
N SER A 76 -23.54 -2.85 -10.81
CA SER A 76 -23.64 -2.44 -9.40
C SER A 76 -24.80 -3.11 -8.65
N SER A 77 -25.90 -3.45 -9.34
CA SER A 77 -27.03 -4.17 -8.72
C SER A 77 -26.71 -5.61 -8.37
N LEU A 78 -25.70 -6.21 -9.03
CA LEU A 78 -25.25 -7.58 -8.83
C LEU A 78 -24.00 -7.67 -7.92
N SER A 79 -23.55 -6.55 -7.40
CA SER A 79 -22.36 -6.47 -6.53
C SER A 79 -22.73 -5.92 -5.14
N VAL A 80 -21.80 -5.98 -4.22
CA VAL A 80 -21.96 -5.39 -2.88
C VAL A 80 -21.48 -3.94 -2.92
N LYS A 81 -22.39 -3.03 -2.59
CA LYS A 81 -22.15 -1.59 -2.51
C LYS A 81 -21.51 -1.23 -1.17
N ILE A 82 -20.51 -0.38 -1.23
CA ILE A 82 -19.78 0.21 -0.10
C ILE A 82 -19.94 1.72 -0.19
N SER A 83 -20.30 2.33 0.92
CA SER A 83 -20.41 3.79 1.06
C SER A 83 -19.09 4.42 1.52
N PRO A 84 -18.90 5.74 1.31
CA PRO A 84 -17.79 6.45 1.93
C PRO A 84 -17.77 6.26 3.46
N GLY A 85 -16.59 6.01 4.03
CA GLY A 85 -16.37 5.72 5.45
C GLY A 85 -16.47 4.24 5.82
N GLU A 86 -16.95 3.37 4.94
CA GLU A 86 -17.04 1.93 5.25
C GLU A 86 -15.72 1.20 5.04
N LEU A 87 -15.42 0.31 6.00
CA LEU A 87 -14.24 -0.55 6.03
C LEU A 87 -14.51 -1.87 5.31
N PHE A 88 -13.55 -2.31 4.53
CA PHE A 88 -13.48 -3.65 3.96
C PHE A 88 -12.05 -4.19 4.00
N VAL A 89 -11.90 -5.51 3.90
CA VAL A 89 -10.60 -6.19 4.02
C VAL A 89 -10.45 -7.20 2.88
N SER A 90 -9.28 -7.22 2.28
CA SER A 90 -8.92 -8.18 1.24
C SER A 90 -8.72 -9.59 1.83
N ILE A 91 -9.37 -10.60 1.23
CA ILE A 91 -9.21 -12.02 1.58
C ILE A 91 -8.60 -12.84 0.45
N ALA A 92 -8.25 -12.19 -0.66
CA ALA A 92 -7.60 -12.79 -1.82
C ALA A 92 -6.45 -11.89 -2.29
N GLY A 93 -5.45 -12.43 -2.93
CA GLY A 93 -4.26 -11.70 -3.41
C GLY A 93 -3.47 -11.10 -2.24
N THR A 94 -3.57 -9.80 -2.00
CA THR A 94 -2.96 -9.13 -0.84
C THR A 94 -3.81 -9.35 0.41
N VAL A 95 -3.78 -10.58 0.93
CA VAL A 95 -4.65 -11.03 2.03
C VAL A 95 -4.39 -10.24 3.31
N GLY A 96 -5.47 -9.80 3.97
CA GLY A 96 -5.43 -9.07 5.25
C GLY A 96 -5.27 -7.56 5.11
N LYS A 97 -5.13 -7.01 3.89
CA LYS A 97 -5.02 -5.56 3.72
C LYS A 97 -6.38 -4.89 3.92
N PRO A 98 -6.53 -4.01 4.93
CA PRO A 98 -7.74 -3.22 5.15
C PRO A 98 -7.77 -2.02 4.20
N CYS A 99 -8.99 -1.52 3.93
CA CYS A 99 -9.19 -0.29 3.19
C CYS A 99 -10.50 0.37 3.62
N ILE A 100 -10.50 1.70 3.75
CA ILE A 100 -11.69 2.51 3.96
C ILE A 100 -12.02 3.21 2.64
N SER A 101 -13.25 3.07 2.17
CA SER A 101 -13.67 3.77 0.96
C SER A 101 -13.95 5.24 1.25
N THR A 102 -13.45 6.16 0.40
CA THR A 102 -13.84 7.58 0.41
C THR A 102 -14.85 7.91 -0.69
N ILE A 103 -15.17 6.92 -1.52
CA ILE A 103 -16.07 7.02 -2.67
C ILE A 103 -17.15 5.94 -2.62
N LYS A 104 -18.21 6.09 -3.40
CA LYS A 104 -19.17 5.02 -3.64
C LYS A 104 -18.51 3.93 -4.46
N ALA A 105 -18.44 2.71 -3.93
CA ALA A 105 -17.74 1.61 -4.56
C ALA A 105 -18.54 0.31 -4.49
N CYS A 106 -18.15 -0.65 -5.30
CA CYS A 106 -18.61 -2.03 -5.24
C CYS A 106 -17.42 -2.95 -5.07
N ILE A 107 -17.54 -3.92 -4.19
CA ILE A 107 -16.49 -4.89 -3.88
C ILE A 107 -16.84 -6.30 -4.36
N HIS A 108 -15.86 -6.97 -4.93
CA HIS A 108 -16.00 -8.35 -5.40
C HIS A 108 -15.81 -9.37 -4.27
N ASP A 109 -16.02 -10.64 -4.58
CA ASP A 109 -15.95 -11.77 -3.64
C ASP A 109 -14.55 -12.08 -3.07
N GLY A 110 -13.52 -11.32 -3.45
CA GLY A 110 -12.19 -11.32 -2.84
C GLY A 110 -12.06 -10.41 -1.61
N PHE A 111 -13.17 -9.78 -1.17
CA PHE A 111 -13.20 -8.90 0.00
C PHE A 111 -14.26 -9.35 1.01
N VAL A 112 -14.05 -8.96 2.26
CA VAL A 112 -15.07 -8.98 3.32
C VAL A 112 -15.33 -7.56 3.80
N TYR A 113 -16.55 -7.31 4.30
CA TYR A 113 -16.98 -6.02 4.80
C TYR A 113 -17.86 -6.15 6.04
N PHE A 114 -18.16 -5.03 6.70
CA PHE A 114 -18.79 -4.96 8.01
C PHE A 114 -20.04 -4.06 7.97
N PRO A 115 -21.22 -4.57 7.52
CA PRO A 115 -22.38 -3.74 7.14
C PRO A 115 -23.00 -2.96 8.29
N THR A 116 -22.77 -3.32 9.53
CA THR A 116 -23.36 -2.68 10.74
C THR A 116 -22.33 -2.55 11.84
N LEU A 117 -21.16 -2.02 11.51
CA LEU A 117 -20.07 -1.88 12.46
C LEU A 117 -20.46 -0.93 13.60
N LYS A 118 -20.35 -1.43 14.86
CA LYS A 118 -20.76 -0.69 16.07
C LYS A 118 -19.66 0.17 16.69
N ILE A 119 -18.47 0.15 16.10
CA ILE A 119 -17.32 0.96 16.51
C ILE A 119 -16.83 1.79 15.34
N GLU A 120 -16.00 2.78 15.64
CA GLU A 120 -15.36 3.61 14.61
C GLU A 120 -14.57 2.73 13.62
N PRO A 121 -14.87 2.77 12.30
CA PRO A 121 -14.21 1.94 11.30
C PRO A 121 -12.69 2.09 11.29
N ARG A 122 -12.17 3.29 11.56
CA ARG A 122 -10.74 3.58 11.63
C ARG A 122 -10.02 2.79 12.72
N PHE A 123 -10.70 2.49 13.85
CA PHE A 123 -10.10 1.69 14.91
C PHE A 123 -9.87 0.24 14.45
N LEU A 124 -10.89 -0.37 13.84
CA LEU A 124 -10.75 -1.72 13.30
C LEU A 124 -9.77 -1.77 12.12
N TYR A 125 -9.74 -0.69 11.29
CA TYR A 125 -8.72 -0.51 10.26
C TYR A 125 -7.30 -0.58 10.84
N ARG A 126 -7.01 0.18 11.91
CA ARG A 126 -5.68 0.18 12.55
C ARG A 126 -5.28 -1.19 13.11
N ILE A 127 -6.24 -1.96 13.63
CA ILE A 127 -5.98 -3.34 14.10
C ILE A 127 -5.56 -4.23 12.92
N PHE A 128 -6.26 -4.15 11.79
CA PHE A 128 -5.93 -4.95 10.61
C PHE A 128 -4.63 -4.48 9.94
N GLU A 129 -4.40 -3.18 9.87
CA GLU A 129 -3.18 -2.57 9.34
C GLU A 129 -1.94 -3.04 10.09
N GLY A 130 -2.00 -3.10 11.41
CA GLY A 130 -0.92 -3.61 12.26
C GLY A 130 -0.63 -5.10 12.04
N GLY A 131 -1.56 -5.85 11.48
CA GLY A 131 -1.37 -7.24 11.03
C GLY A 131 -1.20 -8.29 12.13
N VAL A 132 -0.97 -7.88 13.38
CA VAL A 132 -0.69 -8.81 14.50
C VAL A 132 -1.90 -9.71 14.81
N CYS A 133 -3.11 -9.23 14.56
CA CYS A 133 -4.36 -9.96 14.77
C CYS A 133 -4.50 -11.21 13.87
N TYR A 134 -3.69 -11.34 12.84
CA TYR A 134 -3.65 -12.49 11.95
C TYR A 134 -2.70 -13.60 12.43
N GLY A 135 -1.96 -13.34 13.50
CA GLY A 135 -1.07 -14.33 14.12
C GLY A 135 -1.84 -15.59 14.50
N GLY A 136 -1.32 -16.77 14.12
CA GLY A 136 -1.95 -18.05 14.39
C GLY A 136 -3.10 -18.44 13.47
N LEU A 137 -3.58 -17.58 12.56
CA LEU A 137 -4.67 -17.90 11.62
C LEU A 137 -4.20 -18.66 10.37
N GLY A 138 -2.89 -18.73 10.12
CA GLY A 138 -2.30 -19.54 9.04
C GLY A 138 -1.82 -20.89 9.55
N LYS A 139 -1.93 -21.94 8.74
CA LYS A 139 -1.17 -23.18 8.98
C LYS A 139 0.31 -22.91 8.70
N TRP A 140 1.20 -23.48 9.50
CA TRP A 140 2.65 -23.36 9.32
C TRP A 140 3.06 -23.57 7.85
N GLY A 141 3.70 -22.54 7.25
CA GLY A 141 4.23 -22.61 5.89
C GLY A 141 3.19 -22.43 4.75
N THR A 142 1.94 -22.09 5.04
CA THR A 142 0.90 -21.85 4.03
C THR A 142 0.46 -20.38 4.02
N GLN A 143 0.03 -19.92 2.84
CA GLN A 143 -0.55 -18.59 2.65
C GLN A 143 -1.70 -18.34 3.63
N LEU A 144 -1.75 -17.14 4.22
CA LEU A 144 -2.87 -16.71 5.07
C LEU A 144 -4.19 -16.88 4.30
N ASN A 145 -5.10 -17.68 4.83
CA ASN A 145 -6.41 -17.94 4.20
C ASN A 145 -7.52 -17.36 5.06
N LEU A 146 -7.95 -16.15 4.73
CA LEU A 146 -9.03 -15.45 5.41
C LEU A 146 -10.37 -15.75 4.74
N ASN A 147 -11.40 -15.89 5.56
CA ASN A 147 -12.81 -15.98 5.16
C ASN A 147 -13.68 -15.25 6.19
N THR A 148 -14.99 -15.20 5.97
CA THR A 148 -15.94 -14.52 6.86
C THR A 148 -15.89 -15.03 8.29
N ASP A 149 -15.77 -16.33 8.48
CA ASP A 149 -15.77 -16.96 9.81
C ASP A 149 -14.45 -16.71 10.54
N THR A 150 -13.34 -16.82 9.82
CA THR A 150 -12.00 -16.54 10.37
C THR A 150 -11.91 -15.10 10.82
N VAL A 151 -12.27 -14.12 9.95
CA VAL A 151 -12.25 -12.69 10.28
C VAL A 151 -13.24 -12.40 11.41
N GLY A 152 -14.44 -12.97 11.37
CA GLY A 152 -15.46 -12.77 12.41
C GLY A 152 -15.08 -13.33 13.78
N SER A 153 -14.19 -14.32 13.84
CA SER A 153 -13.71 -14.91 15.09
C SER A 153 -12.49 -14.24 15.68
N ILE A 154 -11.82 -13.34 14.95
CA ILE A 154 -10.73 -12.53 15.50
C ILE A 154 -11.27 -11.76 16.72
N ARG A 155 -10.58 -11.89 17.84
CA ARG A 155 -10.92 -11.17 19.08
C ARG A 155 -10.12 -9.88 19.15
N VAL A 156 -10.81 -8.79 19.42
CA VAL A 156 -10.24 -7.46 19.53
C VAL A 156 -10.56 -6.86 20.89
N ALA A 157 -9.69 -6.03 21.42
CA ALA A 157 -9.90 -5.30 22.65
C ALA A 157 -10.47 -3.91 22.31
N VAL A 158 -11.68 -3.62 22.77
CA VAL A 158 -12.42 -2.39 22.49
C VAL A 158 -12.37 -1.48 23.69
N PRO A 159 -11.76 -0.28 23.59
CA PRO A 159 -11.75 0.72 24.64
C PRO A 159 -13.12 1.38 24.80
N PRO A 160 -13.39 2.05 25.94
CA PRO A 160 -14.48 3.00 26.05
C PRO A 160 -14.41 4.08 24.97
N ALA A 161 -15.56 4.65 24.57
CA ALA A 161 -15.64 5.57 23.44
C ALA A 161 -14.69 6.78 23.53
N ASP A 162 -14.58 7.38 24.72
CA ASP A 162 -13.69 8.53 24.92
C ASP A 162 -12.21 8.17 24.76
N GLU A 163 -11.81 6.99 25.24
CA GLU A 163 -10.45 6.50 25.11
C GLU A 163 -10.16 6.05 23.68
N LEU A 164 -11.14 5.50 22.98
CA LEU A 164 -11.03 5.11 21.57
C LEU A 164 -10.62 6.29 20.69
N ASN A 165 -11.27 7.45 20.88
CA ASN A 165 -10.92 8.66 20.13
C ASN A 165 -9.49 9.13 20.43
N GLN A 166 -9.08 9.10 21.70
CA GLN A 166 -7.71 9.46 22.09
C GLN A 166 -6.67 8.52 21.48
N VAL A 167 -6.96 7.21 21.43
CA VAL A 167 -6.10 6.21 20.77
C VAL A 167 -5.96 6.51 19.28
N LEU A 168 -7.06 6.83 18.59
CA LEU A 168 -7.03 7.18 17.18
C LEU A 168 -6.23 8.46 16.91
N GLU A 169 -6.47 9.53 17.68
CA GLU A 169 -5.72 10.78 17.56
C GLU A 169 -4.20 10.57 17.81
N PHE A 170 -3.86 9.75 18.79
CA PHE A 170 -2.47 9.39 19.06
C PHE A 170 -1.85 8.65 17.86
N LEU A 171 -2.54 7.61 17.36
CA LEU A 171 -2.05 6.83 16.22
C LEU A 171 -1.86 7.70 14.98
N ASP A 172 -2.85 8.54 14.64
CA ASP A 172 -2.76 9.43 13.46
C ASP A 172 -1.57 10.38 13.56
N ARG A 173 -1.36 10.96 14.75
CA ARG A 173 -0.24 11.87 14.98
C ARG A 173 1.11 11.15 14.87
N GLU A 174 1.25 9.97 15.48
CA GLU A 174 2.53 9.27 15.49
C GLU A 174 2.82 8.58 14.14
N THR A 175 1.81 7.97 13.50
CA THR A 175 1.99 7.40 12.15
C THR A 175 2.27 8.51 11.13
N GLY A 176 1.58 9.65 11.22
CA GLY A 176 1.84 10.80 10.34
C GLY A 176 3.28 11.30 10.40
N LYS A 177 3.87 11.40 11.62
CA LYS A 177 5.29 11.75 11.77
C LYS A 177 6.22 10.72 11.09
N ILE A 178 5.88 9.43 11.21
CA ILE A 178 6.66 8.36 10.58
C ILE A 178 6.57 8.47 9.06
N ASP A 179 5.38 8.73 8.52
CA ASP A 179 5.16 8.87 7.08
C ASP A 179 5.91 10.07 6.51
N GLU A 180 5.91 11.22 7.23
CA GLU A 180 6.71 12.40 6.87
C GLU A 180 8.21 12.07 6.82
N LEU A 181 8.74 11.38 7.85
CA LEU A 181 10.13 10.97 7.88
C LEU A 181 10.48 10.01 6.74
N VAL A 182 9.60 9.06 6.43
CA VAL A 182 9.79 8.14 5.30
C VAL A 182 9.82 8.88 3.96
N ALA A 183 8.93 9.86 3.78
CA ALA A 183 8.90 10.70 2.58
C ALA A 183 10.20 11.52 2.43
N GLU A 184 10.68 12.12 3.51
CA GLU A 184 11.93 12.90 3.51
C GLU A 184 13.15 12.02 3.21
N GLN A 185 13.22 10.83 3.80
CA GLN A 185 14.30 9.87 3.52
C GLN A 185 14.31 9.43 2.05
N ARG A 186 13.14 9.18 1.46
CA ARG A 186 13.03 8.87 0.03
C ARG A 186 13.55 10.01 -0.83
N ARG A 187 13.17 11.26 -0.51
CA ARG A 187 13.67 12.44 -1.21
C ARG A 187 15.18 12.58 -1.09
N LEU A 188 15.74 12.37 0.09
CA LEU A 188 17.19 12.37 0.30
C LEU A 188 17.90 11.31 -0.55
N MET A 189 17.35 10.10 -0.63
CA MET A 189 17.89 9.04 -1.47
C MET A 189 17.95 9.44 -2.95
N GLU A 190 16.90 10.08 -3.48
CA GLU A 190 16.92 10.55 -4.88
C GLU A 190 17.98 11.66 -5.09
N LEU A 191 18.06 12.63 -4.20
CA LEU A 191 19.09 13.67 -4.27
C LEU A 191 20.51 13.10 -4.19
N LEU A 192 20.73 12.08 -3.37
CA LEU A 192 22.02 11.39 -3.29
C LEU A 192 22.36 10.62 -4.58
N LYS A 193 21.36 10.01 -5.23
CA LYS A 193 21.53 9.37 -6.54
C LYS A 193 21.94 10.41 -7.61
N GLU A 194 21.23 11.53 -7.65
CA GLU A 194 21.55 12.64 -8.57
C GLU A 194 22.96 13.18 -8.32
N LYS A 195 23.30 13.45 -7.05
CA LYS A 195 24.64 13.90 -6.67
C LYS A 195 25.72 12.91 -7.06
N ARG A 196 25.49 11.61 -6.81
CA ARG A 196 26.41 10.54 -7.23
C ARG A 196 26.63 10.57 -8.74
N GLN A 197 25.56 10.68 -9.52
CA GLN A 197 25.64 10.74 -10.98
C GLN A 197 26.40 12.01 -11.45
N ALA A 198 26.11 13.15 -10.85
CA ALA A 198 26.78 14.41 -11.17
C ALA A 198 28.29 14.35 -10.86
N VAL A 199 28.66 13.78 -9.71
CA VAL A 199 30.08 13.61 -9.34
C VAL A 199 30.81 12.69 -10.33
N ILE A 200 30.20 11.57 -10.69
CA ILE A 200 30.78 10.64 -11.67
C ILE A 200 30.91 11.33 -13.03
N SER A 201 29.84 11.96 -13.54
CA SER A 201 29.85 12.66 -14.82
C SER A 201 30.91 13.75 -14.83
N HIS A 202 31.01 14.56 -13.78
CA HIS A 202 32.00 15.60 -13.68
C HIS A 202 33.42 15.03 -13.70
N ALA A 203 33.71 14.03 -12.89
CA ALA A 203 35.04 13.44 -12.80
C ALA A 203 35.49 12.80 -14.12
N VAL A 204 34.61 12.13 -14.85
CA VAL A 204 34.95 11.44 -16.11
C VAL A 204 34.92 12.35 -17.35
N THR A 205 34.38 13.57 -17.25
CA THR A 205 34.32 14.54 -18.36
C THR A 205 35.16 15.78 -18.14
N LYS A 206 35.31 16.25 -16.90
CA LYS A 206 36.00 17.49 -16.53
C LYS A 206 37.29 17.27 -15.73
N GLY A 207 37.49 16.03 -15.25
CA GLY A 207 38.61 15.68 -14.37
C GLY A 207 38.39 16.13 -12.92
N LEU A 208 39.46 16.03 -12.13
CA LEU A 208 39.41 16.33 -10.69
C LEU A 208 39.93 17.75 -10.35
N ASN A 209 40.64 18.39 -11.25
CA ASN A 209 41.16 19.72 -11.02
C ASN A 209 40.20 20.79 -11.57
N PRO A 210 39.53 21.58 -10.71
CA PRO A 210 38.54 22.57 -11.13
C PRO A 210 39.21 23.79 -11.86
N HIS A 211 40.53 23.93 -11.76
CA HIS A 211 41.31 25.00 -12.38
C HIS A 211 42.08 24.51 -13.62
N ALA A 212 41.85 23.30 -14.09
CA ALA A 212 42.49 22.80 -15.30
C ALA A 212 42.06 23.65 -16.51
N PRO A 213 42.99 24.05 -17.40
CA PRO A 213 42.61 24.65 -18.68
C PRO A 213 41.80 23.64 -19.50
N MET A 214 40.75 24.13 -20.15
CA MET A 214 39.79 23.31 -20.89
C MET A 214 39.90 23.59 -22.40
N LYS A 215 39.57 22.53 -23.20
CA LYS A 215 39.47 22.65 -24.68
C LYS A 215 38.17 21.97 -25.16
N PRO A 216 37.60 22.43 -26.29
CA PRO A 216 36.46 21.75 -26.90
C PRO A 216 36.81 20.30 -27.28
N SER A 217 35.99 19.35 -26.88
CA SER A 217 36.18 17.93 -27.22
C SER A 217 35.81 17.60 -28.68
N GLY A 218 35.01 18.44 -29.32
CA GLY A 218 34.38 18.16 -30.61
C GLY A 218 33.22 17.21 -30.57
N ILE A 219 32.78 16.80 -29.39
CA ILE A 219 31.67 15.88 -29.16
C ILE A 219 30.59 16.59 -28.32
N GLU A 220 29.39 16.75 -28.87
CA GLU A 220 28.30 17.56 -28.29
C GLU A 220 27.97 17.18 -26.83
N TRP A 221 27.75 15.88 -26.55
CA TRP A 221 27.39 15.42 -25.19
C TRP A 221 28.53 15.51 -24.17
N LEU A 222 29.80 15.56 -24.63
CA LEU A 222 30.98 15.64 -23.75
C LEU A 222 31.36 17.08 -23.44
N GLY A 223 31.10 18.01 -24.37
CA GLY A 223 31.43 19.41 -24.25
C GLY A 223 32.96 19.65 -24.15
N ASP A 224 33.39 20.52 -23.26
CA ASP A 224 34.81 20.78 -23.04
C ASP A 224 35.45 19.75 -22.13
N VAL A 225 36.70 19.39 -22.40
CA VAL A 225 37.52 18.46 -21.61
C VAL A 225 38.85 19.15 -21.19
N PRO A 226 39.57 18.67 -20.17
CA PRO A 226 40.88 19.18 -19.81
C PRO A 226 41.83 19.17 -21.00
N GLU A 227 42.60 20.24 -21.17
CA GLU A 227 43.44 20.45 -22.34
C GLU A 227 44.44 19.31 -22.59
N HIS A 228 44.93 18.70 -21.51
CA HIS A 228 45.86 17.56 -21.56
C HIS A 228 45.19 16.21 -21.90
N TRP A 229 43.87 16.16 -22.00
CA TRP A 229 43.19 14.94 -22.39
C TRP A 229 43.14 14.77 -23.90
N SER A 230 43.24 13.53 -24.37
CA SER A 230 42.99 13.13 -25.75
C SER A 230 41.62 12.49 -25.89
N VAL A 231 40.89 12.89 -26.94
CA VAL A 231 39.57 12.32 -27.26
C VAL A 231 39.74 11.37 -28.45
N GLY A 232 39.28 10.14 -28.31
CA GLY A 232 39.39 9.14 -29.37
C GLY A 232 38.23 8.16 -29.37
N LYS A 233 38.08 7.41 -30.47
CA LYS A 233 37.05 6.34 -30.58
C LYS A 233 37.45 5.15 -29.74
N CYS A 234 36.50 4.56 -28.99
CA CYS A 234 36.73 3.36 -28.19
C CYS A 234 37.36 2.20 -28.98
N GLY A 235 37.02 2.04 -30.25
CA GLY A 235 37.58 1.01 -31.12
C GLY A 235 39.08 1.14 -31.38
N PHE A 236 39.72 2.28 -31.06
CA PHE A 236 41.19 2.41 -31.11
C PHE A 236 41.90 1.87 -29.87
N TYR A 237 41.16 1.71 -28.77
CA TYR A 237 41.70 1.33 -27.47
C TYR A 237 41.21 -0.03 -26.99
N LEU A 238 40.01 -0.48 -27.49
CA LEU A 238 39.31 -1.67 -27.02
C LEU A 238 38.82 -2.53 -28.19
N THR A 239 38.96 -3.82 -28.07
CA THR A 239 38.28 -4.79 -28.94
C THR A 239 36.94 -5.14 -28.31
N ILE A 240 35.84 -4.79 -28.99
CA ILE A 240 34.47 -5.08 -28.52
C ILE A 240 34.06 -6.48 -29.00
N LEU A 241 33.86 -7.39 -28.08
CA LEU A 241 33.33 -8.74 -28.36
C LEU A 241 31.88 -8.82 -27.91
N SER A 242 30.99 -9.32 -28.75
CA SER A 242 29.61 -9.65 -28.36
C SER A 242 29.62 -10.94 -27.53
N GLY A 243 28.91 -10.93 -26.37
CA GLY A 243 28.70 -12.16 -25.61
C GLY A 243 27.82 -13.15 -26.37
N PHE A 244 27.98 -14.44 -26.05
CA PHE A 244 27.05 -15.47 -26.52
C PHE A 244 25.84 -15.52 -25.59
N ALA A 245 24.64 -15.59 -26.19
CA ALA A 245 23.44 -15.94 -25.45
C ALA A 245 23.50 -17.45 -25.13
N PHE A 246 23.27 -17.80 -23.86
CA PHE A 246 23.04 -19.18 -23.43
C PHE A 246 21.56 -19.52 -23.57
#